data_5afdaaec345e6287f1be8adaacfb81a4
#
_entry.id   5afdaaec345e6287f1be8adaacfb81a4
#
_cell.length_a   1.000
_cell.length_b   1.000
_cell.length_c   1.000
_cell.angle_alpha   90.00
_cell.angle_beta   90.00
_cell.angle_gamma   90.00
#
_symmetry.space_group_name_H-M   'P 1'
#
loop_
_entity.id
_entity.type
_entity.pdbx_description
1 polymer ?
#
loop_
_entity_poly.entity_id
_entity_poly.type
_entity_poly.pdbx_seq_one_letter_code
_entity_poly.pdbx_strand_id
1 'polypeptide(L)'
;MSKAVMLSIRPKWVEKIANGEKTIEVRKTRPKLETPFKAYIYCTMPDAKDPHNILELHGADGKIRKANGKVIGEFACERIVPITYDGGRLWCPTNAAFSPATCLSQAEIIAYIGDKGRCYGWHISDLLIYDQPRELTAFRRLCPNDLCCEACAMYSNNNGICNNGALPLRRPPQSWCYVEVIDNG
;
A
#
# COMPACT_ATOMS: atom_id res chain seq x y z
N MET A 1 -4.00 8.57 17.49
CA MET A 1 -3.25 7.53 16.73
C MET A 1 -2.97 8.07 15.34
N SER A 2 -1.74 7.94 14.85
CA SER A 2 -1.38 8.38 13.52
C SER A 2 -1.92 7.38 12.48
N LYS A 3 -2.40 7.92 11.35
CA LYS A 3 -3.04 7.15 10.28
C LYS A 3 -2.04 6.85 9.17
N ALA A 4 -2.03 5.60 8.72
CA ALA A 4 -1.29 5.15 7.55
C ALA A 4 -2.23 4.44 6.56
N VAL A 5 -1.70 4.00 5.45
CA VAL A 5 -2.44 3.26 4.41
C VAL A 5 -1.79 1.91 4.18
N MET A 6 -2.61 0.85 4.08
CA MET A 6 -2.18 -0.46 3.59
C MET A 6 -2.60 -0.61 2.14
N LEU A 7 -1.64 -0.87 1.25
CA LEU A 7 -1.84 -1.09 -0.19
C LEU A 7 -1.68 -2.56 -0.54
N SER A 8 -2.66 -3.14 -1.22
CA SER A 8 -2.51 -4.45 -1.86
C SER A 8 -1.92 -4.30 -3.25
N ILE A 9 -0.72 -4.82 -3.46
CA ILE A 9 0.03 -4.70 -4.71
C ILE A 9 0.34 -6.09 -5.27
N ARG A 10 0.18 -6.30 -6.57
CA ARG A 10 0.49 -7.58 -7.22
C ARG A 10 2.00 -7.84 -7.22
N PRO A 11 2.45 -9.11 -7.13
CA PRO A 11 3.86 -9.47 -7.04
C PRO A 11 4.75 -8.80 -8.09
N LYS A 12 4.33 -8.81 -9.35
CA LYS A 12 5.02 -8.14 -10.48
C LYS A 12 5.36 -6.67 -10.18
N TRP A 13 4.44 -5.93 -9.54
CA TRP A 13 4.66 -4.52 -9.23
C TRP A 13 5.43 -4.33 -7.94
N VAL A 14 5.25 -5.24 -6.98
CA VAL A 14 6.05 -5.28 -5.75
C VAL A 14 7.53 -5.44 -6.06
N GLU A 15 7.88 -6.37 -6.96
CA GLU A 15 9.25 -6.57 -7.43
C GLU A 15 9.85 -5.28 -7.99
N LYS A 16 9.13 -4.62 -8.90
CA LYS A 16 9.57 -3.36 -9.50
C LYS A 16 9.72 -2.21 -8.50
N ILE A 17 8.88 -2.16 -7.48
CA ILE A 17 9.01 -1.20 -6.39
C ILE A 17 10.26 -1.53 -5.57
N ALA A 18 10.44 -2.79 -5.17
CA ALA A 18 11.57 -3.22 -4.36
C ALA A 18 12.93 -2.96 -5.05
N ASN A 19 12.97 -3.10 -6.38
CA ASN A 19 14.16 -2.82 -7.20
C ASN A 19 14.35 -1.33 -7.54
N GLY A 20 13.44 -0.46 -7.11
CA GLY A 20 13.50 0.99 -7.39
C GLY A 20 13.10 1.38 -8.83
N GLU A 21 12.66 0.44 -9.66
CA GLU A 21 12.21 0.72 -11.02
C GLU A 21 10.87 1.47 -11.03
N LYS A 22 9.95 1.09 -10.13
CA LYS A 22 8.63 1.69 -10.00
C LYS A 22 8.59 2.63 -8.80
N THR A 23 8.64 3.92 -9.07
CA THR A 23 8.61 4.98 -8.05
C THR A 23 7.27 5.71 -7.98
N ILE A 24 6.31 5.34 -8.83
CA ILE A 24 4.92 5.85 -8.79
C ILE A 24 3.95 4.67 -8.85
N GLU A 25 3.15 4.52 -7.81
CA GLU A 25 2.05 3.55 -7.77
C GLU A 25 0.76 4.18 -8.29
N VAL A 26 0.04 3.47 -9.18
CA VAL A 26 -1.18 4.00 -9.82
C VAL A 26 -2.43 3.38 -9.20
N ARG A 27 -3.36 4.24 -8.72
CA ARG A 27 -4.59 3.85 -8.03
C ARG A 27 -5.83 4.59 -8.54
N LYS A 28 -6.99 3.91 -8.59
CA LYS A 28 -8.27 4.52 -9.01
C LYS A 28 -8.81 5.57 -8.03
N THR A 29 -8.37 5.51 -6.78
CA THR A 29 -8.81 6.39 -5.70
C THR A 29 -7.60 6.84 -4.87
N ARG A 30 -7.78 7.86 -4.04
CA ARG A 30 -6.79 8.36 -3.09
C ARG A 30 -7.35 8.44 -1.68
N PRO A 31 -6.53 8.36 -0.63
CA PRO A 31 -6.95 8.64 0.74
C PRO A 31 -7.24 10.13 0.93
N LYS A 32 -7.99 10.42 1.99
CA LYS A 32 -8.21 11.78 2.49
C LYS A 32 -7.15 12.11 3.57
N LEU A 33 -5.89 11.81 3.27
CA LEU A 33 -4.74 12.18 4.12
C LEU A 33 -3.96 13.28 3.41
N GLU A 34 -3.41 14.18 4.21
CA GLU A 34 -2.39 15.11 3.75
C GLU A 34 -1.08 14.36 3.50
N THR A 35 -0.35 14.79 2.49
CA THR A 35 0.99 14.25 2.21
C THR A 35 2.04 15.09 2.94
N PRO A 36 3.14 14.47 3.41
CA PRO A 36 3.45 13.04 3.31
C PRO A 36 2.68 12.17 4.30
N PHE A 37 2.40 10.92 3.92
CA PHE A 37 1.85 9.91 4.82
C PHE A 37 2.54 8.55 4.59
N LYS A 38 2.55 7.72 5.63
CA LYS A 38 3.11 6.37 5.58
C LYS A 38 2.16 5.41 4.85
N ALA A 39 2.72 4.60 3.96
CA ALA A 39 2.01 3.55 3.25
C ALA A 39 2.76 2.21 3.36
N TYR A 40 2.04 1.13 3.69
CA TYR A 40 2.56 -0.22 3.79
C TYR A 40 2.26 -1.01 2.52
N ILE A 41 3.18 -1.85 2.10
CA ILE A 41 3.10 -2.67 0.88
C ILE A 41 2.74 -4.10 1.26
N TYR A 42 1.50 -4.50 1.00
CA TYR A 42 1.10 -5.90 1.07
C TYR A 42 1.23 -6.54 -0.32
N CYS A 43 2.07 -7.56 -0.44
CA CYS A 43 2.20 -8.36 -1.66
C CYS A 43 1.04 -9.35 -1.74
N THR A 44 0.21 -9.25 -2.78
CA THR A 44 -0.93 -10.15 -2.92
C THR A 44 -0.50 -11.59 -3.18
N MET A 45 -1.39 -12.54 -2.90
CA MET A 45 -1.21 -13.93 -3.36
C MET A 45 -1.18 -13.95 -4.90
N PRO A 46 -0.54 -14.94 -5.52
CA PRO A 46 -0.57 -15.13 -6.95
C PRO A 46 -2.02 -15.19 -7.48
N ASP A 47 -2.25 -14.66 -8.67
CA ASP A 47 -3.54 -14.78 -9.34
C ASP A 47 -3.76 -16.24 -9.78
N ALA A 48 -5.00 -16.70 -9.79
CA ALA A 48 -5.36 -18.02 -10.34
C ALA A 48 -4.93 -18.19 -11.82
N LYS A 49 -4.81 -17.09 -12.55
CA LYS A 49 -4.34 -17.06 -13.95
C LYS A 49 -2.83 -17.13 -14.07
N ASP A 50 -2.09 -16.83 -13.00
CA ASP A 50 -0.63 -16.87 -12.94
C ASP A 50 -0.20 -17.41 -11.54
N PRO A 51 -0.45 -18.71 -11.29
CA PRO A 51 -0.16 -19.32 -9.99
C PRO A 51 1.34 -19.42 -9.69
N HIS A 52 2.20 -19.26 -10.71
CA HIS A 52 3.65 -19.33 -10.57
C HIS A 52 4.31 -17.97 -10.24
N ASN A 53 3.52 -16.89 -10.19
CA ASN A 53 4.03 -15.56 -9.83
C ASN A 53 4.30 -15.46 -8.32
N ILE A 54 5.27 -16.25 -7.86
CA ILE A 54 5.76 -16.24 -6.48
C ILE A 54 6.94 -15.28 -6.44
N LEU A 55 6.81 -14.25 -5.61
CA LEU A 55 7.88 -13.29 -5.36
C LEU A 55 8.72 -13.73 -4.16
N GLU A 56 10.00 -13.87 -4.42
CA GLU A 56 11.01 -14.15 -3.39
C GLU A 56 11.88 -12.90 -3.19
N LEU A 57 12.04 -12.51 -1.94
CA LEU A 57 12.91 -11.40 -1.55
C LEU A 57 14.17 -11.93 -0.88
N HIS A 58 15.31 -11.37 -1.26
CA HIS A 58 16.59 -11.67 -0.66
C HIS A 58 16.83 -10.73 0.51
N GLY A 59 16.87 -11.27 1.73
CA GLY A 59 17.20 -10.50 2.92
C GLY A 59 18.70 -10.19 3.03
N ALA A 60 19.05 -9.18 3.80
CA ALA A 60 20.46 -8.84 4.09
C ALA A 60 21.24 -9.98 4.76
N ASP A 61 20.53 -10.91 5.41
CA ASP A 61 21.11 -12.13 6.01
C ASP A 61 21.33 -13.27 4.99
N GLY A 62 21.17 -13.00 3.70
CA GLY A 62 21.32 -13.98 2.61
C GLY A 62 20.17 -14.98 2.48
N LYS A 63 19.14 -14.90 3.31
CA LYS A 63 17.98 -15.82 3.25
C LYS A 63 16.94 -15.33 2.25
N ILE A 64 16.35 -16.30 1.55
CA ILE A 64 15.25 -16.06 0.61
C ILE A 64 13.92 -16.21 1.36
N ARG A 65 13.03 -15.26 1.19
CA ARG A 65 11.71 -15.23 1.83
C ARG A 65 10.60 -14.97 0.83
N LYS A 66 9.51 -15.74 0.95
CA LYS A 66 8.32 -15.52 0.13
C LYS A 66 7.62 -14.23 0.58
N ALA A 67 7.38 -13.34 -0.39
CA ALA A 67 6.71 -12.06 -0.18
C ALA A 67 5.17 -12.17 -0.27
N ASN A 68 4.66 -13.13 -1.04
CA ASN A 68 3.23 -13.29 -1.26
C ASN A 68 2.45 -13.52 0.04
N GLY A 69 1.36 -12.79 0.19
CA GLY A 69 0.53 -12.86 1.39
C GLY A 69 1.08 -12.10 2.60
N LYS A 70 2.16 -11.34 2.44
CA LYS A 70 2.86 -10.63 3.51
C LYS A 70 2.93 -9.15 3.26
N VAL A 71 3.16 -8.37 4.32
CA VAL A 71 3.57 -6.97 4.23
C VAL A 71 5.09 -6.94 4.14
N ILE A 72 5.59 -6.45 3.02
CA ILE A 72 7.00 -6.57 2.66
C ILE A 72 7.82 -5.30 2.92
N GLY A 73 7.14 -4.19 3.22
CA GLY A 73 7.82 -2.92 3.41
C GLY A 73 6.86 -1.76 3.58
N GLU A 74 7.42 -0.57 3.63
CA GLU A 74 6.71 0.70 3.76
C GLU A 74 7.39 1.80 2.96
N PHE A 75 6.66 2.87 2.67
CA PHE A 75 7.20 4.08 2.04
C PHE A 75 6.45 5.33 2.52
N ALA A 76 7.06 6.49 2.31
CA ALA A 76 6.38 7.77 2.42
C ALA A 76 5.72 8.13 1.08
N CYS A 77 4.42 8.41 1.08
CA CYS A 77 3.75 9.00 -0.07
C CYS A 77 3.82 10.52 0.04
N GLU A 78 4.82 11.12 -0.60
CA GLU A 78 5.05 12.57 -0.52
C GLU A 78 4.06 13.39 -1.35
N ARG A 79 3.54 12.80 -2.41
CA ARG A 79 2.67 13.49 -3.35
C ARG A 79 1.73 12.53 -4.06
N ILE A 80 0.51 12.97 -4.28
CA ILE A 80 -0.46 12.28 -5.14
C ILE A 80 -0.83 13.21 -6.28
N VAL A 81 -0.64 12.76 -7.51
CA VAL A 81 -0.99 13.50 -8.72
C VAL A 81 -2.19 12.88 -9.43
N PRO A 82 -3.17 13.67 -9.86
CA PRO A 82 -4.25 13.18 -10.70
C PRO A 82 -3.73 12.85 -12.11
N ILE A 83 -4.24 11.77 -12.68
CA ILE A 83 -4.05 11.37 -14.07
C ILE A 83 -5.44 11.26 -14.68
N THR A 84 -5.73 12.07 -15.69
CA THR A 84 -7.06 12.12 -16.32
C THR A 84 -6.98 11.71 -17.77
N TYR A 85 -8.09 11.16 -18.28
CA TYR A 85 -8.27 10.82 -19.68
C TYR A 85 -9.60 11.40 -20.16
N ASP A 86 -9.56 12.21 -21.20
CA ASP A 86 -10.71 12.92 -21.75
C ASP A 86 -11.28 12.25 -23.04
N GLY A 87 -10.89 11.03 -23.31
CA GLY A 87 -11.27 10.28 -24.53
C GLY A 87 -10.31 10.43 -25.69
N GLY A 88 -9.35 11.37 -25.64
CA GLY A 88 -8.35 11.60 -26.68
C GLY A 88 -6.92 11.64 -26.14
N ARG A 89 -6.75 12.20 -24.95
CA ARG A 89 -5.41 12.45 -24.37
C ARG A 89 -5.37 12.15 -22.87
N LEU A 90 -4.29 11.52 -22.47
CA LEU A 90 -3.89 11.46 -21.07
C LEU A 90 -3.26 12.78 -20.66
N TRP A 91 -3.69 13.29 -19.50
CA TRP A 91 -3.13 14.49 -18.88
C TRP A 91 -2.70 14.22 -17.44
N CYS A 92 -1.57 14.80 -17.06
CA CYS A 92 -1.05 14.78 -15.70
C CYS A 92 -0.32 16.12 -15.47
N PRO A 93 -0.48 16.80 -14.31
CA PRO A 93 0.19 18.05 -14.00
C PRO A 93 1.72 17.98 -14.07
N THR A 94 2.25 16.80 -13.85
CA THR A 94 3.66 16.49 -14.05
C THR A 94 3.74 15.41 -15.09
N ASN A 95 4.64 15.49 -16.05
CA ASN A 95 4.85 14.42 -17.04
C ASN A 95 5.29 13.08 -16.41
N ALA A 96 5.39 13.04 -15.09
CA ALA A 96 5.79 11.88 -14.31
C ALA A 96 4.87 10.65 -14.51
N ALA A 97 3.58 10.85 -14.80
CA ALA A 97 2.65 9.73 -15.06
C ALA A 97 2.97 8.94 -16.34
N PHE A 98 3.73 9.54 -17.25
CA PHE A 98 4.11 8.92 -18.53
C PHE A 98 5.57 8.47 -18.55
N SER A 99 6.24 8.62 -17.41
CA SER A 99 7.64 8.25 -17.26
C SER A 99 7.78 6.76 -16.95
N PRO A 100 8.97 6.19 -17.13
CA PRO A 100 9.30 4.84 -16.66
C PRO A 100 8.93 4.59 -15.19
N ALA A 101 8.79 5.65 -14.39
CA ALA A 101 8.48 5.59 -12.96
C ALA A 101 7.18 4.87 -12.59
N THR A 102 6.18 4.81 -13.49
CA THR A 102 4.96 4.02 -13.28
C THR A 102 5.11 2.57 -13.70
N CYS A 103 6.09 2.25 -14.53
CA CYS A 103 6.24 0.97 -15.23
C CYS A 103 4.98 0.55 -16.01
N LEU A 104 4.16 1.52 -16.42
CA LEU A 104 2.95 1.31 -17.22
C LEU A 104 3.04 2.11 -18.53
N SER A 105 2.61 1.50 -19.61
CA SER A 105 2.37 2.20 -20.88
C SER A 105 1.14 3.10 -20.78
N GLN A 106 1.02 4.08 -21.67
CA GLN A 106 -0.18 4.92 -21.74
C GLN A 106 -1.44 4.09 -21.98
N ALA A 107 -1.37 3.06 -22.82
CA ALA A 107 -2.50 2.16 -23.10
C ALA A 107 -2.95 1.41 -21.81
N GLU A 108 -2.01 0.93 -21.00
CA GLU A 108 -2.32 0.29 -19.73
C GLU A 108 -2.95 1.25 -18.72
N ILE A 109 -2.48 2.51 -18.68
CA ILE A 109 -3.07 3.55 -17.82
C ILE A 109 -4.50 3.86 -18.27
N ILE A 110 -4.75 4.04 -19.57
CA ILE A 110 -6.09 4.29 -20.13
C ILE A 110 -7.02 3.12 -19.79
N ALA A 111 -6.59 1.89 -20.04
CA ALA A 111 -7.36 0.69 -19.72
C ALA A 111 -7.65 0.59 -18.21
N TYR A 112 -6.69 0.98 -17.36
CA TYR A 112 -6.88 1.00 -15.92
C TYR A 112 -7.86 2.08 -15.46
N ILE A 113 -7.82 3.28 -16.05
CA ILE A 113 -8.77 4.36 -15.77
C ILE A 113 -10.20 3.91 -16.06
N GLY A 114 -10.44 3.30 -17.23
CA GLY A 114 -11.77 2.89 -17.68
C GLY A 114 -12.75 4.06 -17.68
N ASP A 115 -14.02 3.79 -17.40
CA ASP A 115 -15.13 4.77 -17.46
C ASP A 115 -15.04 5.90 -16.41
N LYS A 116 -14.13 5.77 -15.42
CA LYS A 116 -13.98 6.79 -14.36
C LYS A 116 -13.29 8.07 -14.82
N GLY A 117 -12.67 8.07 -16.01
CA GLY A 117 -11.97 9.20 -16.58
C GLY A 117 -10.72 9.65 -15.83
N ARG A 118 -10.39 9.04 -14.68
CA ARG A 118 -9.22 9.42 -13.86
C ARG A 118 -8.69 8.30 -12.97
N CYS A 119 -7.41 8.42 -12.64
CA CYS A 119 -6.73 7.68 -11.57
C CYS A 119 -5.70 8.61 -10.89
N TYR A 120 -4.88 8.08 -10.02
CA TYR A 120 -3.93 8.83 -9.21
C TYR A 120 -2.59 8.15 -9.18
N GLY A 121 -1.51 8.90 -9.43
CA GLY A 121 -0.13 8.47 -9.23
C GLY A 121 0.33 8.84 -7.81
N TRP A 122 0.69 7.84 -7.01
CA TRP A 122 1.21 7.99 -5.66
C TRP A 122 2.72 7.90 -5.71
N HIS A 123 3.41 8.98 -5.39
CA HIS A 123 4.87 9.01 -5.38
C HIS A 123 5.43 8.26 -4.19
N ILE A 124 6.35 7.35 -4.47
CA ILE A 124 7.04 6.52 -3.49
C ILE A 124 8.38 7.17 -3.16
N SER A 125 8.59 7.51 -1.89
CA SER A 125 9.86 7.97 -1.33
C SER A 125 10.14 7.25 -0.02
N ASP A 126 11.38 7.31 0.45
CA ASP A 126 11.82 6.67 1.69
C ASP A 126 11.39 5.21 1.78
N LEU A 127 11.55 4.49 0.65
CA LEU A 127 11.18 3.07 0.55
C LEU A 127 12.04 2.23 1.49
N LEU A 128 11.37 1.50 2.38
CA LEU A 128 11.99 0.51 3.25
C LEU A 128 11.39 -0.87 2.97
N ILE A 129 12.21 -1.78 2.46
CA ILE A 129 11.86 -3.20 2.34
C ILE A 129 12.32 -3.91 3.61
N TYR A 130 11.43 -4.66 4.23
CA TYR A 130 11.72 -5.35 5.49
C TYR A 130 12.59 -6.58 5.25
N ASP A 131 13.62 -6.77 6.06
CA ASP A 131 14.42 -8.00 6.06
C ASP A 131 13.57 -9.24 6.32
N GLN A 132 12.52 -9.07 7.11
CA GLN A 132 11.53 -10.10 7.38
C GLN A 132 10.12 -9.61 7.05
N PRO A 133 9.48 -10.13 5.99
CA PRO A 133 8.09 -9.83 5.69
C PRO A 133 7.17 -10.10 6.88
N ARG A 134 6.25 -9.19 7.15
CA ARG A 134 5.36 -9.24 8.31
C ARG A 134 4.02 -9.88 7.96
N GLU A 135 3.40 -10.54 8.93
CA GLU A 135 2.04 -11.03 8.78
C GLU A 135 1.05 -9.86 8.68
N LEU A 136 0.01 -10.03 7.86
CA LEU A 136 -1.04 -9.01 7.74
C LEU A 136 -1.72 -8.74 9.09
N THR A 137 -1.84 -9.74 9.94
CA THR A 137 -2.46 -9.66 11.27
C THR A 137 -1.68 -8.81 12.27
N ALA A 138 -0.41 -8.51 11.99
CA ALA A 138 0.37 -7.55 12.78
C ALA A 138 -0.14 -6.10 12.60
N PHE A 139 -0.90 -5.83 11.56
CA PHE A 139 -1.45 -4.51 11.25
C PHE A 139 -2.91 -4.41 11.70
N ARG A 140 -3.32 -3.20 12.12
CA ARG A 140 -4.64 -2.96 12.69
C ARG A 140 -5.38 -1.91 11.87
N ARG A 141 -6.68 -2.10 11.71
CA ARG A 141 -7.58 -1.04 11.22
C ARG A 141 -7.64 0.10 12.22
N LEU A 142 -7.96 1.28 11.73
CA LEU A 142 -8.28 2.38 12.64
C LEU A 142 -9.45 1.98 13.54
N CYS A 143 -9.33 2.30 14.82
CA CYS A 143 -10.43 2.13 15.74
C CYS A 143 -11.61 3.03 15.30
N PRO A 144 -12.83 2.51 15.18
CA PRO A 144 -14.00 3.31 14.80
C PRO A 144 -14.46 4.24 15.94
N ASN A 145 -13.99 4.02 17.16
CA ASN A 145 -14.31 4.86 18.29
C ASN A 145 -13.38 6.07 18.30
N ASP A 146 -13.93 7.28 18.19
CA ASP A 146 -13.18 8.54 18.34
C ASP A 146 -12.78 8.83 19.81
N LEU A 147 -13.11 7.93 20.73
CA LEU A 147 -12.71 8.03 22.13
C LEU A 147 -11.21 7.78 22.28
N CYS A 148 -10.56 8.54 23.17
CA CYS A 148 -9.20 8.20 23.57
C CYS A 148 -9.20 6.79 24.20
N CYS A 149 -8.12 6.05 24.02
CA CYS A 149 -8.02 4.67 24.50
C CYS A 149 -8.25 4.57 26.01
N GLU A 150 -7.86 5.57 26.78
CA GLU A 150 -8.03 5.64 28.24
C GLU A 150 -9.51 5.62 28.66
N ALA A 151 -10.41 6.19 27.85
CA ALA A 151 -11.85 6.18 28.10
C ALA A 151 -12.56 4.96 27.48
N CYS A 152 -11.82 4.08 26.79
CA CYS A 152 -12.37 2.93 26.10
C CYS A 152 -12.41 1.69 27.02
N ALA A 153 -13.58 1.09 27.22
CA ALA A 153 -13.73 -0.12 28.02
C ALA A 153 -12.88 -1.29 27.54
N MET A 154 -12.64 -1.39 26.22
CA MET A 154 -11.78 -2.43 25.63
C MET A 154 -10.29 -2.27 25.96
N TYR A 155 -9.90 -1.08 26.40
CA TYR A 155 -8.54 -0.73 26.80
C TYR A 155 -8.38 -0.75 28.32
N SER A 156 -9.28 -0.07 29.06
CA SER A 156 -9.18 0.07 30.51
C SER A 156 -9.36 -1.26 31.25
N ASN A 157 -10.23 -2.14 30.75
CA ASN A 157 -10.47 -3.47 31.33
C ASN A 157 -9.38 -4.49 31.05
N ASN A 158 -8.32 -4.13 30.31
CA ASN A 158 -7.27 -5.03 29.89
C ASN A 158 -5.85 -4.44 30.13
N ASN A 159 -5.66 -3.83 31.28
CA ASN A 159 -4.35 -3.30 31.73
C ASN A 159 -3.66 -2.39 30.68
N GLY A 160 -4.42 -1.56 30.00
CA GLY A 160 -3.89 -0.66 28.99
C GLY A 160 -3.58 -1.30 27.63
N ILE A 161 -4.09 -2.50 27.37
CA ILE A 161 -3.93 -3.19 26.09
C ILE A 161 -5.29 -3.26 25.39
N CYS A 162 -5.39 -2.72 24.18
CA CYS A 162 -6.60 -2.85 23.38
C CYS A 162 -6.76 -4.30 22.88
N ASN A 163 -7.81 -4.99 23.33
CA ASN A 163 -8.12 -6.35 22.92
C ASN A 163 -9.28 -6.45 21.91
N ASN A 164 -9.60 -5.35 21.21
CA ASN A 164 -10.60 -5.39 20.14
C ASN A 164 -10.16 -6.29 18.99
N GLY A 165 -10.58 -7.55 19.00
CA GLY A 165 -10.22 -8.58 18.01
C GLY A 165 -10.74 -8.31 16.60
N ALA A 166 -11.55 -7.25 16.38
CA ALA A 166 -11.98 -6.82 15.06
C ALA A 166 -10.95 -5.90 14.36
N LEU A 167 -9.97 -5.35 15.09
CA LEU A 167 -8.99 -4.42 14.54
C LEU A 167 -7.86 -5.08 13.71
N PRO A 168 -7.27 -6.24 14.11
CA PRO A 168 -6.24 -6.87 13.29
C PRO A 168 -6.74 -7.20 11.87
N LEU A 169 -5.93 -6.90 10.88
CA LEU A 169 -6.24 -7.20 9.49
C LEU A 169 -6.16 -8.70 9.24
N ARG A 170 -7.30 -9.34 9.02
CA ARG A 170 -7.38 -10.78 8.70
C ARG A 170 -7.50 -11.04 7.19
N ARG A 171 -7.86 -10.01 6.42
CA ARG A 171 -7.97 -10.07 4.95
C ARG A 171 -7.35 -8.80 4.37
N PRO A 172 -6.59 -8.91 3.27
CA PRO A 172 -6.03 -7.74 2.61
C PRO A 172 -7.14 -6.85 2.03
N PRO A 173 -6.91 -5.54 1.94
CA PRO A 173 -7.84 -4.66 1.24
C PRO A 173 -7.87 -5.00 -0.25
N GLN A 174 -8.99 -4.76 -0.91
CA GLN A 174 -9.14 -4.96 -2.35
C GLN A 174 -8.21 -4.03 -3.17
N SER A 175 -7.98 -2.83 -2.67
CA SER A 175 -7.07 -1.85 -3.24
C SER A 175 -6.17 -1.26 -2.15
N TRP A 176 -6.78 -0.52 -1.20
CA TRP A 176 -6.12 0.02 -0.03
C TRP A 176 -7.13 0.26 1.11
N CYS A 177 -6.64 0.38 2.34
CA CYS A 177 -7.43 0.78 3.50
C CYS A 177 -6.58 1.59 4.48
N TYR A 178 -7.25 2.30 5.38
CA TYR A 178 -6.57 2.95 6.51
C TYR A 178 -6.15 1.92 7.55
N VAL A 179 -4.97 2.14 8.12
CA VAL A 179 -4.41 1.35 9.22
C VAL A 179 -3.75 2.27 10.25
N GLU A 180 -3.53 1.76 11.45
CA GLU A 180 -2.70 2.42 12.46
C GLU A 180 -1.23 2.40 12.01
N VAL A 181 -0.48 3.45 12.32
CA VAL A 181 0.98 3.44 12.16
C VAL A 181 1.56 2.47 13.16
N ILE A 182 2.45 1.59 12.70
CA ILE A 182 3.26 0.76 13.57
C ILE A 182 4.60 1.47 13.73
N ASP A 183 4.93 1.80 14.98
CA ASP A 183 6.26 2.28 15.31
C ASP A 183 7.22 1.08 15.24
N ASN A 184 8.21 1.21 14.36
CA ASN A 184 9.31 0.27 14.31
C ASN A 184 10.25 0.67 15.47
N GLY A 185 10.00 0.08 16.65
CA GLY A 185 10.88 0.26 17.82
C GLY A 185 12.30 -0.20 17.54
#